data_9676786a3be3467ac251554f5d1a4e9f
#
_entry.id   9676786a3be3467ac251554f5d1a4e9f
#
_cell.length_a   1.000
_cell.length_b   1.000
_cell.length_c   1.000
_cell.angle_alpha   90.00
_cell.angle_beta   90.00
_cell.angle_gamma   90.00
#
_symmetry.space_group_name_H-M   'P 1'
#
loop_
_entity.id
_entity.type
_entity.pdbx_description
1 polymer ?
#
loop_
_entity_poly.entity_id
_entity_poly.type
_entity_poly.pdbx_seq_one_letter_code
_entity_poly.pdbx_strand_id
1 'polypeptide(L)'
;MITKTINILILLFIICFNHSFAYEVSNNGKKLIKEYEKCSLIAYWDSNGYSIGYGHHKKYVHKGMKISKKQAEELFNKDIYEVNKSINRLIGSLPVKHKFSQNFIDGLGDLIYNCGESGVKNSEFYNRLKRCRKNNKSDLEFTIAAVKNLRCKDKGNKIRRYNTHKLMLK
;
A
#
# COMPACT_ATOMS: atom_id res chain seq x y z
N MET A 1 -15.94 -35.45 26.94
CA MET A 1 -15.70 -35.29 25.49
C MET A 1 -15.92 -33.86 24.98
N ILE A 2 -16.86 -33.11 25.51
CA ILE A 2 -17.24 -31.75 25.04
C ILE A 2 -16.12 -30.69 25.22
N THR A 3 -15.35 -30.76 26.30
CA THR A 3 -14.27 -29.79 26.58
C THR A 3 -13.07 -29.86 25.64
N LYS A 4 -12.73 -31.04 25.10
CA LYS A 4 -11.63 -31.19 24.13
C LYS A 4 -12.00 -30.62 22.74
N THR A 5 -13.27 -30.74 22.34
CA THR A 5 -13.76 -30.21 21.06
C THR A 5 -13.81 -28.69 21.02
N ILE A 6 -14.15 -28.04 22.16
CA ILE A 6 -14.18 -26.58 22.28
C ILE A 6 -12.77 -26.00 22.18
N ASN A 7 -11.77 -26.64 22.81
CA ASN A 7 -10.36 -26.19 22.72
C ASN A 7 -9.79 -26.31 21.30
N ILE A 8 -10.16 -27.32 20.53
CA ILE A 8 -9.72 -27.48 19.13
C ILE A 8 -10.36 -26.41 18.23
N LEU A 9 -11.64 -26.07 18.43
CA LEU A 9 -12.34 -25.03 17.70
C LEU A 9 -11.76 -23.62 18.00
N ILE A 10 -11.42 -23.35 19.25
CA ILE A 10 -10.77 -22.09 19.65
C ILE A 10 -9.35 -22.01 19.05
N LEU A 11 -8.59 -23.11 19.04
CA LEU A 11 -7.26 -23.16 18.44
C LEU A 11 -7.31 -22.98 16.92
N LEU A 12 -8.28 -23.58 16.23
CA LEU A 12 -8.51 -23.37 14.79
C LEU A 12 -8.96 -21.93 14.48
N PHE A 13 -9.76 -21.30 15.35
CA PHE A 13 -10.19 -19.91 15.21
C PHE A 13 -9.03 -18.94 15.38
N ILE A 14 -8.08 -19.23 16.28
CA ILE A 14 -6.86 -18.43 16.50
C ILE A 14 -5.89 -18.57 15.31
N ILE A 15 -5.80 -19.76 14.69
CA ILE A 15 -4.95 -20.00 13.51
C ILE A 15 -5.48 -19.28 12.26
N CYS A 16 -6.79 -19.09 12.13
CA CYS A 16 -7.39 -18.38 10.99
C CYS A 16 -7.19 -16.87 10.99
N PHE A 17 -6.72 -16.23 12.09
CA PHE A 17 -6.61 -14.77 12.19
C PHE A 17 -5.18 -14.22 12.00
N ASN A 18 -4.17 -15.06 11.89
CA ASN A 18 -2.80 -14.61 11.60
C ASN A 18 -2.49 -14.74 10.10
N HIS A 19 -3.15 -13.95 9.25
CA HIS A 19 -2.66 -13.69 7.91
C HIS A 19 -1.45 -12.74 8.05
N SER A 20 -0.30 -13.30 8.43
CA SER A 20 0.97 -12.59 8.33
C SER A 20 1.35 -12.49 6.86
N PHE A 21 1.43 -11.28 6.33
CA PHE A 21 2.01 -11.05 5.02
C PHE A 21 3.54 -11.18 5.12
N ALA A 22 4.18 -11.69 4.08
CA ALA A 22 5.63 -11.70 3.98
C ALA A 22 6.19 -10.26 3.92
N TYR A 23 5.41 -9.32 3.35
CA TYR A 23 5.73 -7.91 3.23
C TYR A 23 4.55 -7.05 3.68
N GLU A 24 4.79 -6.13 4.60
CA GLU A 24 3.79 -5.20 5.13
C GLU A 24 4.33 -3.78 5.20
N VAL A 25 3.47 -2.81 4.99
CA VAL A 25 3.78 -1.39 5.22
C VAL A 25 4.03 -1.17 6.70
N SER A 26 5.22 -0.65 7.05
CA SER A 26 5.60 -0.35 8.43
C SER A 26 4.78 0.82 9.02
N ASN A 27 4.91 1.04 10.32
CA ASN A 27 4.31 2.22 10.96
C ASN A 27 4.85 3.54 10.38
N ASN A 28 6.12 3.59 9.97
CA ASN A 28 6.70 4.75 9.30
C ASN A 28 6.09 4.95 7.90
N GLY A 29 5.90 3.87 7.13
CA GLY A 29 5.21 3.91 5.85
C GLY A 29 3.76 4.38 5.98
N LYS A 30 3.02 3.86 6.98
CA LYS A 30 1.64 4.30 7.29
C LYS A 30 1.58 5.80 7.66
N LYS A 31 2.54 6.28 8.45
CA LYS A 31 2.64 7.71 8.80
C LYS A 31 2.87 8.55 7.56
N LEU A 32 3.82 8.17 6.69
CA LEU A 32 4.11 8.85 5.43
C LEU A 32 2.86 8.95 4.54
N ILE A 33 2.13 7.85 4.35
CA ILE A 33 0.89 7.84 3.55
C ILE A 33 -0.12 8.82 4.13
N LYS A 34 -0.36 8.79 5.46
CA LYS A 34 -1.29 9.72 6.13
C LYS A 34 -0.92 11.19 5.97
N GLU A 35 0.37 11.50 5.98
CA GLU A 35 0.88 12.87 5.76
C GLU A 35 0.53 13.39 4.36
N TYR A 36 0.61 12.53 3.34
CA TYR A 36 0.24 12.91 1.97
C TYR A 36 -1.28 12.98 1.75
N GLU A 37 -2.01 12.00 2.25
CA GLU A 37 -3.46 11.91 2.01
C GLU A 37 -4.25 12.92 2.86
N LYS A 38 -3.69 13.35 4.01
CA LYS A 38 -4.40 14.15 5.03
C LYS A 38 -5.65 13.38 5.51
N CYS A 39 -6.48 14.00 6.34
CA CYS A 39 -7.69 13.34 6.83
C CYS A 39 -8.89 14.27 6.70
N SER A 40 -9.89 13.85 5.93
CA SER A 40 -11.19 14.53 5.90
C SER A 40 -12.24 13.69 6.63
N LEU A 41 -12.86 14.26 7.67
CA LEU A 41 -13.96 13.59 8.39
C LEU A 41 -15.33 13.79 7.72
N ILE A 42 -15.36 14.57 6.64
CA ILE A 42 -16.55 14.81 5.81
C ILE A 42 -16.21 14.35 4.40
N ALA A 43 -17.12 13.60 3.77
CA ALA A 43 -16.93 13.14 2.40
C ALA A 43 -16.80 14.31 1.42
N TYR A 44 -15.83 14.22 0.53
CA TYR A 44 -15.54 15.20 -0.52
C TYR A 44 -15.54 14.53 -1.89
N TRP A 45 -15.82 15.31 -2.92
CA TRP A 45 -15.76 14.82 -4.30
C TRP A 45 -14.31 14.67 -4.77
N ASP A 46 -13.99 13.50 -5.32
CA ASP A 46 -12.65 13.20 -5.86
C ASP A 46 -12.78 12.51 -7.23
N SER A 47 -12.49 13.26 -8.28
CA SER A 47 -12.45 12.81 -9.68
C SER A 47 -13.72 12.12 -10.18
N ASN A 48 -14.10 10.96 -9.66
CA ASN A 48 -15.19 10.12 -10.15
C ASN A 48 -16.11 9.58 -9.03
N GLY A 49 -16.02 10.14 -7.82
CA GLY A 49 -16.83 9.72 -6.68
C GLY A 49 -16.48 10.45 -5.40
N TYR A 50 -17.04 9.98 -4.28
CA TYR A 50 -16.77 10.55 -2.97
C TYR A 50 -15.68 9.77 -2.24
N SER A 51 -14.77 10.51 -1.60
CA SER A 51 -13.75 9.98 -0.71
C SER A 51 -13.94 10.53 0.70
N ILE A 52 -13.46 9.78 1.72
CA ILE A 52 -13.53 10.17 3.13
C ILE A 52 -12.32 9.64 3.90
N GLY A 53 -12.05 10.17 5.08
CA GLY A 53 -10.91 9.76 5.90
C GLY A 53 -9.58 10.11 5.24
N TYR A 54 -8.73 9.14 5.06
CA TYR A 54 -7.43 9.25 4.37
C TYR A 54 -7.52 8.86 2.89
N GLY A 55 -8.52 9.36 2.18
CA GLY A 55 -8.72 9.05 0.76
C GLY A 55 -9.49 7.75 0.50
N HIS A 56 -10.19 7.20 1.51
CA HIS A 56 -11.01 6.00 1.34
C HIS A 56 -12.10 6.24 0.31
N HIS A 57 -12.03 5.53 -0.83
CA HIS A 57 -12.91 5.69 -1.98
C HIS A 57 -13.65 4.38 -2.28
N LYS A 58 -14.93 4.32 -1.95
CA LYS A 58 -15.79 3.16 -2.20
C LYS A 58 -17.20 3.61 -2.60
N LYS A 59 -17.95 2.76 -3.29
CA LYS A 59 -19.30 3.06 -3.80
C LYS A 59 -20.29 3.49 -2.72
N TYR A 60 -20.11 3.09 -1.46
CA TYR A 60 -20.99 3.47 -0.35
C TYR A 60 -20.66 4.84 0.26
N VAL A 61 -19.51 5.43 -0.10
CA VAL A 61 -19.19 6.81 0.34
C VAL A 61 -19.98 7.78 -0.52
N HIS A 62 -20.78 8.62 0.12
CA HIS A 62 -21.70 9.53 -0.54
C HIS A 62 -21.59 10.95 0.00
N LYS A 63 -22.15 11.93 -0.73
CA LYS A 63 -22.19 13.33 -0.33
C LYS A 63 -22.83 13.49 1.07
N GLY A 64 -22.18 14.29 1.92
CA GLY A 64 -22.66 14.58 3.27
C GLY A 64 -22.34 13.52 4.32
N MET A 65 -21.73 12.36 3.93
CA MET A 65 -21.27 11.34 4.89
C MET A 65 -20.25 11.96 5.83
N LYS A 66 -20.38 11.68 7.14
CA LYS A 66 -19.46 12.11 8.20
C LYS A 66 -18.98 10.91 9.00
N ILE A 67 -17.74 10.91 9.40
CA ILE A 67 -17.13 9.87 10.24
C ILE A 67 -16.32 10.48 11.39
N SER A 68 -16.14 9.73 12.46
CA SER A 68 -15.23 10.07 13.55
C SER A 68 -13.78 9.82 13.13
N LYS A 69 -12.83 10.38 13.89
CA LYS A 69 -11.40 10.10 13.70
C LYS A 69 -11.09 8.60 13.85
N LYS A 70 -11.72 7.94 14.82
CA LYS A 70 -11.59 6.48 15.01
C LYS A 70 -12.03 5.70 13.78
N GLN A 71 -13.18 6.05 13.19
CA GLN A 71 -13.65 5.41 11.96
C GLN A 71 -12.71 5.68 10.78
N ALA A 72 -12.12 6.89 10.67
CA ALA A 72 -11.13 7.18 9.65
C ALA A 72 -9.88 6.30 9.79
N GLU A 73 -9.41 6.04 11.02
CA GLU A 73 -8.30 5.11 11.29
C GLU A 73 -8.66 3.66 10.94
N GLU A 74 -9.88 3.22 11.25
CA GLU A 74 -10.37 1.88 10.91
C GLU A 74 -10.44 1.68 9.38
N LEU A 75 -10.94 2.68 8.64
CA LEU A 75 -10.98 2.66 7.17
C LEU A 75 -9.56 2.63 6.59
N PHE A 76 -8.66 3.47 7.10
CA PHE A 76 -7.27 3.48 6.69
C PHE A 76 -6.59 2.11 6.88
N ASN A 77 -6.80 1.47 8.03
CA ASN A 77 -6.24 0.14 8.29
C ASN A 77 -6.78 -0.93 7.33
N LYS A 78 -8.06 -0.84 6.94
CA LYS A 78 -8.65 -1.72 5.90
C LYS A 78 -7.99 -1.47 4.54
N ASP A 79 -7.75 -0.21 4.17
CA ASP A 79 -7.08 0.12 2.91
C ASP A 79 -5.63 -0.35 2.91
N ILE A 80 -4.89 -0.19 4.02
CA ILE A 80 -3.53 -0.71 4.17
C ILE A 80 -3.48 -2.24 4.07
N TYR A 81 -4.48 -2.95 4.61
CA TYR A 81 -4.57 -4.40 4.43
C TYR A 81 -4.66 -4.78 2.94
N GLU A 82 -5.47 -4.09 2.15
CA GLU A 82 -5.55 -4.33 0.70
C GLU A 82 -4.26 -3.93 -0.04
N VAL A 83 -3.57 -2.87 0.42
CA VAL A 83 -2.23 -2.49 -0.08
C VAL A 83 -1.23 -3.62 0.19
N ASN A 84 -1.19 -4.18 1.40
CA ASN A 84 -0.30 -5.29 1.75
C ASN A 84 -0.56 -6.52 0.86
N LYS A 85 -1.83 -6.86 0.60
CA LYS A 85 -2.18 -7.91 -0.36
C LYS A 85 -1.61 -7.63 -1.75
N SER A 86 -1.73 -6.39 -2.22
CA SER A 86 -1.21 -5.97 -3.52
C SER A 86 0.31 -6.02 -3.59
N ILE A 87 1.02 -5.59 -2.53
CA ILE A 87 2.48 -5.72 -2.42
C ILE A 87 2.89 -7.19 -2.59
N ASN A 88 2.26 -8.09 -1.83
CA ASN A 88 2.61 -9.51 -1.85
C ASN A 88 2.30 -10.16 -3.20
N ARG A 89 1.20 -9.78 -3.87
CA ARG A 89 0.91 -10.24 -5.24
C ARG A 89 1.96 -9.76 -6.25
N LEU A 90 2.29 -8.46 -6.23
CA LEU A 90 3.25 -7.88 -7.16
C LEU A 90 4.64 -8.47 -6.97
N ILE A 91 5.14 -8.56 -5.73
CA ILE A 91 6.45 -9.16 -5.43
C ILE A 91 6.43 -10.67 -5.72
N GLY A 92 5.35 -11.36 -5.36
CA GLY A 92 5.20 -12.80 -5.59
C GLY A 92 5.21 -13.17 -7.07
N SER A 93 4.79 -12.26 -7.96
CA SER A 93 4.77 -12.46 -9.41
C SER A 93 6.08 -12.06 -10.11
N LEU A 94 7.10 -11.60 -9.39
CA LEU A 94 8.41 -11.32 -9.97
C LEU A 94 9.11 -12.63 -10.38
N PRO A 95 9.76 -12.68 -11.55
CA PRO A 95 10.46 -13.89 -12.01
C PRO A 95 11.67 -14.24 -11.15
N VAL A 96 12.20 -13.25 -10.41
CA VAL A 96 13.37 -13.40 -9.54
C VAL A 96 13.02 -13.00 -8.12
N LYS A 97 13.38 -13.84 -7.15
CA LYS A 97 13.19 -13.52 -5.72
C LYS A 97 14.26 -12.54 -5.26
N HIS A 98 13.82 -11.32 -4.94
CA HIS A 98 14.64 -10.26 -4.36
C HIS A 98 14.46 -10.17 -2.85
N LYS A 99 15.50 -9.70 -2.16
CA LYS A 99 15.40 -9.21 -0.77
C LYS A 99 15.19 -7.70 -0.81
N PHE A 100 14.01 -7.26 -0.42
CA PHE A 100 13.68 -5.83 -0.37
C PHE A 100 13.84 -5.28 1.04
N SER A 101 14.39 -4.05 1.16
CA SER A 101 14.41 -3.33 2.42
C SER A 101 12.99 -2.92 2.85
N GLN A 102 12.79 -2.66 4.14
CA GLN A 102 11.51 -2.13 4.63
C GLN A 102 11.17 -0.79 3.97
N ASN A 103 12.16 0.05 3.73
CA ASN A 103 11.97 1.33 3.04
C ASN A 103 11.48 1.15 1.59
N PHE A 104 11.95 0.12 0.89
CA PHE A 104 11.43 -0.24 -0.42
C PHE A 104 9.96 -0.67 -0.34
N ILE A 105 9.60 -1.50 0.65
CA ILE A 105 8.23 -1.97 0.88
C ILE A 105 7.31 -0.79 1.22
N ASP A 106 7.73 0.11 2.09
CA ASP A 106 6.99 1.31 2.46
C ASP A 106 6.76 2.23 1.25
N GLY A 107 7.78 2.42 0.43
CA GLY A 107 7.67 3.18 -0.82
C GLY A 107 6.74 2.51 -1.84
N LEU A 108 6.81 1.19 -2.00
CA LEU A 108 5.89 0.44 -2.85
C LEU A 108 4.44 0.54 -2.33
N GLY A 109 4.25 0.51 -1.01
CA GLY A 109 2.96 0.71 -0.36
C GLY A 109 2.40 2.10 -0.64
N ASP A 110 3.21 3.15 -0.55
CA ASP A 110 2.82 4.52 -0.92
C ASP A 110 2.39 4.63 -2.39
N LEU A 111 3.14 3.99 -3.30
CA LEU A 111 2.79 3.96 -4.72
C LEU A 111 1.45 3.26 -4.97
N ILE A 112 1.22 2.11 -4.34
CA ILE A 112 -0.02 1.34 -4.48
C ILE A 112 -1.20 2.11 -3.88
N TYR A 113 -1.03 2.71 -2.70
CA TYR A 113 -2.09 3.50 -2.06
C TYR A 113 -2.56 4.65 -2.96
N ASN A 114 -1.62 5.36 -3.58
CA ASN A 114 -1.91 6.53 -4.42
C ASN A 114 -2.34 6.18 -5.86
N CYS A 115 -1.76 5.14 -6.48
CA CYS A 115 -2.00 4.82 -7.89
C CYS A 115 -2.84 3.57 -8.12
N GLY A 116 -3.11 2.81 -7.06
CA GLY A 116 -3.67 1.46 -7.14
C GLY A 116 -2.67 0.42 -7.66
N GLU A 117 -2.95 -0.85 -7.40
CA GLU A 117 -2.12 -1.98 -7.88
C GLU A 117 -1.95 -1.97 -9.41
N SER A 118 -3.04 -1.77 -10.14
CA SER A 118 -3.02 -1.72 -11.61
C SER A 118 -2.13 -0.59 -12.13
N GLY A 119 -2.18 0.59 -11.49
CA GLY A 119 -1.35 1.73 -11.86
C GLY A 119 0.14 1.46 -11.68
N VAL A 120 0.51 0.74 -10.62
CA VAL A 120 1.90 0.33 -10.37
C VAL A 120 2.29 -0.80 -11.34
N LYS A 121 1.47 -1.83 -11.49
CA LYS A 121 1.72 -3.00 -12.36
C LYS A 121 1.97 -2.63 -13.81
N ASN A 122 1.27 -1.61 -14.32
CA ASN A 122 1.40 -1.13 -15.70
C ASN A 122 2.45 -0.02 -15.88
N SER A 123 3.23 0.29 -14.84
CA SER A 123 4.25 1.35 -14.88
C SER A 123 5.59 0.86 -15.43
N GLU A 124 6.39 1.81 -15.91
CA GLU A 124 7.79 1.55 -16.29
C GLU A 124 8.62 1.07 -15.08
N PHE A 125 8.35 1.58 -13.88
CA PHE A 125 8.96 1.10 -12.65
C PHE A 125 8.80 -0.42 -12.49
N TYR A 126 7.56 -0.94 -12.59
CA TYR A 126 7.32 -2.37 -12.41
C TYR A 126 7.86 -3.20 -13.59
N ASN A 127 7.83 -2.67 -14.82
CA ASN A 127 8.44 -3.33 -15.97
C ASN A 127 9.96 -3.47 -15.82
N ARG A 128 10.64 -2.47 -15.25
CA ARG A 128 12.06 -2.58 -14.90
C ARG A 128 12.29 -3.57 -13.77
N LEU A 129 11.44 -3.54 -12.73
CA LEU A 129 11.56 -4.47 -11.58
C LEU A 129 11.49 -5.94 -12.02
N LYS A 130 10.64 -6.28 -12.99
CA LYS A 130 10.58 -7.63 -13.56
C LYS A 130 11.88 -8.07 -14.28
N ARG A 131 12.67 -7.13 -14.78
CA ARG A 131 13.95 -7.38 -15.48
C ARG A 131 15.17 -7.22 -14.59
N CYS A 132 14.98 -6.77 -13.35
CA CYS A 132 16.06 -6.56 -12.38
C CYS A 132 16.72 -7.90 -12.03
N ARG A 133 18.05 -7.96 -12.10
CA ARG A 133 18.83 -9.15 -11.73
C ARG A 133 18.80 -9.35 -10.22
N LYS A 134 18.85 -10.60 -9.78
CA LYS A 134 18.75 -10.97 -8.37
C LYS A 134 19.77 -10.23 -7.51
N ASN A 135 19.29 -9.48 -6.54
CA ASN A 135 20.10 -8.73 -5.55
C ASN A 135 21.15 -7.80 -6.20
N ASN A 136 20.96 -7.37 -7.44
CA ASN A 136 21.82 -6.40 -8.09
C ASN A 136 21.42 -4.99 -7.67
N LYS A 137 22.28 -4.32 -6.90
CA LYS A 137 22.00 -2.99 -6.35
C LYS A 137 21.84 -1.94 -7.45
N SER A 138 22.72 -1.94 -8.45
CA SER A 138 22.66 -0.97 -9.57
C SER A 138 21.40 -1.13 -10.40
N ASP A 139 20.96 -2.38 -10.68
CA ASP A 139 19.71 -2.65 -11.39
C ASP A 139 18.50 -2.15 -10.58
N LEU A 140 18.55 -2.33 -9.25
CA LEU A 140 17.47 -1.88 -8.37
C LEU A 140 17.41 -0.35 -8.29
N GLU A 141 18.53 0.33 -8.15
CA GLU A 141 18.62 1.80 -8.16
C GLU A 141 18.11 2.39 -9.48
N PHE A 142 18.52 1.79 -10.62
CA PHE A 142 18.00 2.17 -11.95
C PHE A 142 16.49 1.96 -12.06
N THR A 143 15.99 0.88 -11.49
CA THR A 143 14.55 0.57 -11.43
C THR A 143 13.80 1.60 -10.60
N ILE A 144 14.30 1.92 -9.39
CA ILE A 144 13.69 2.89 -8.48
C ILE A 144 13.67 4.29 -9.10
N ALA A 145 14.65 4.65 -9.93
CA ALA A 145 14.67 5.93 -10.63
C ALA A 145 13.39 6.18 -11.48
N ALA A 146 12.76 5.12 -12.00
CA ALA A 146 11.52 5.24 -12.77
C ALA A 146 10.30 5.67 -11.92
N VAL A 147 10.38 5.57 -10.58
CA VAL A 147 9.31 6.03 -9.67
C VAL A 147 9.04 7.52 -9.84
N LYS A 148 10.07 8.33 -10.11
CA LYS A 148 9.94 9.79 -10.29
C LYS A 148 8.91 10.18 -11.35
N ASN A 149 8.74 9.36 -12.37
CA ASN A 149 7.86 9.63 -13.51
C ASN A 149 6.48 8.96 -13.41
N LEU A 150 6.22 8.20 -12.33
CA LEU A 150 5.00 7.44 -12.18
C LEU A 150 3.81 8.37 -11.87
N ARG A 151 2.86 8.51 -12.83
CA ARG A 151 1.65 9.34 -12.69
C ARG A 151 1.89 10.76 -12.17
N CYS A 152 2.93 11.43 -12.67
CA CYS A 152 3.30 12.79 -12.27
C CYS A 152 2.56 13.85 -13.10
N LYS A 153 1.24 13.98 -12.95
CA LYS A 153 0.46 14.99 -13.69
C LYS A 153 0.50 16.37 -13.04
N ASP A 154 0.68 16.47 -11.73
CA ASP A 154 0.67 17.72 -10.97
C ASP A 154 1.92 17.85 -10.07
N LYS A 155 2.11 19.07 -9.52
CA LYS A 155 3.26 19.41 -8.67
C LYS A 155 3.31 18.57 -7.38
N GLY A 156 2.15 18.30 -6.75
CA GLY A 156 2.07 17.52 -5.51
C GLY A 156 2.52 16.07 -5.74
N ASN A 157 2.05 15.45 -6.82
CA ASN A 157 2.49 14.11 -7.21
C ASN A 157 3.97 14.05 -7.56
N LYS A 158 4.55 15.07 -8.19
CA LYS A 158 6.00 15.13 -8.45
C LYS A 158 6.81 15.11 -7.16
N ILE A 159 6.43 15.93 -6.17
CA ILE A 159 7.11 15.97 -4.86
C ILE A 159 6.98 14.62 -4.15
N ARG A 160 5.77 14.04 -4.11
CA ARG A 160 5.52 12.73 -3.51
C ARG A 160 6.42 11.65 -4.16
N ARG A 161 6.48 11.57 -5.49
CA ARG A 161 7.32 10.61 -6.23
C ARG A 161 8.81 10.79 -5.95
N TYR A 162 9.27 12.02 -5.86
CA TYR A 162 10.66 12.29 -5.51
C TYR A 162 10.99 11.80 -4.08
N ASN A 163 10.12 12.05 -3.11
CA ASN A 163 10.31 11.60 -1.74
C ASN A 163 10.21 10.07 -1.61
N THR A 164 9.23 9.44 -2.30
CA THR A 164 9.10 7.98 -2.37
C THR A 164 10.35 7.33 -3.00
N HIS A 165 10.86 7.90 -4.08
CA HIS A 165 12.13 7.48 -4.68
C HIS A 165 13.29 7.52 -3.68
N LYS A 166 13.46 8.64 -2.95
CA LYS A 166 14.50 8.78 -1.93
C LYS A 166 14.34 7.77 -0.78
N LEU A 167 13.11 7.50 -0.37
CA LEU A 167 12.83 6.50 0.66
C LEU A 167 13.28 5.11 0.21
N MET A 168 12.92 4.70 -1.01
CA MET A 168 13.23 3.36 -1.53
C MET A 168 14.72 3.09 -1.73
N LEU A 169 15.55 4.15 -1.82
CA LEU A 169 17.01 4.04 -1.95
C LEU A 169 17.76 3.89 -0.62
N LYS A 170 17.10 4.12 0.52
CA LYS A 170 17.67 3.93 1.87
C LYS A 170 17.56 2.48 2.31
#